data_1c33bdf78be962c4867fb19ce2112c40
#
_entry.id   1c33bdf78be962c4867fb19ce2112c40
#
_cell.length_a   1.000
_cell.length_b   1.000
_cell.length_c   1.000
_cell.angle_alpha   90.00
_cell.angle_beta   90.00
_cell.angle_gamma   90.00
#
_symmetry.space_group_name_H-M   'P 1'
#
loop_
_entity.id
_entity.type
_entity.pdbx_description
1 polymer ?
#
loop_
_entity_poly.entity_id
_entity_poly.type
_entity_poly.pdbx_seq_one_letter_code
_entity_poly.pdbx_strand_id
1 'polypeptide(L)'
;MSVATVWGADAAEVAAAYPCDEVVPDPAEVWFRAVSVRAPRSTVFRWLCQLKVAPYSYDLLDNGGRRSPRTLTPGVERLAVGQRFAKIFELVSFGEDEQLTLRITEPMALAAFGPVTLTYAVRDAGAGSRLVVKLNVGERGDGVLNGARRRLLAWGDLVMMRRQLLTFRTLAEATAAG
;
A
#
# COMPACT_ATOMS: atom_id res chain seq x y z
N MET A 1 17.27 6.34 9.26
CA MET A 1 16.19 6.14 8.26
C MET A 1 15.85 7.50 7.66
N SER A 2 15.60 7.57 6.35
CA SER A 2 15.21 8.81 5.69
C SER A 2 13.69 8.95 5.61
N VAL A 3 13.18 10.18 5.43
CA VAL A 3 11.73 10.40 5.21
C VAL A 3 11.24 9.67 3.96
N ALA A 4 12.11 9.47 2.96
CA ALA A 4 11.77 8.72 1.76
C ALA A 4 11.51 7.22 2.04
N THR A 5 12.13 6.65 3.06
CA THR A 5 11.96 5.23 3.43
C THR A 5 10.97 5.02 4.58
N VAL A 6 10.83 5.99 5.50
CA VAL A 6 9.87 5.90 6.61
C VAL A 6 9.11 7.22 6.73
N TRP A 7 7.81 7.18 6.42
CA TRP A 7 6.90 8.30 6.56
C TRP A 7 5.69 7.92 7.40
N GLY A 8 5.54 8.60 8.53
CA GLY A 8 4.37 8.47 9.41
C GLY A 8 4.35 7.23 10.29
N ALA A 9 5.18 6.21 10.05
CA ALA A 9 5.27 5.03 10.90
C ALA A 9 6.12 5.29 12.15
N ASP A 10 5.72 4.71 13.27
CA ASP A 10 6.47 4.72 14.53
C ASP A 10 7.46 3.54 14.64
N ALA A 11 8.26 3.53 15.73
CA ALA A 11 9.29 2.51 15.94
C ALA A 11 8.71 1.10 16.13
N ALA A 12 7.55 0.98 16.77
CA ALA A 12 6.90 -0.31 16.98
C ALA A 12 6.34 -0.87 15.66
N GLU A 13 5.77 0.00 14.82
CA GLU A 13 5.31 -0.36 13.48
C GLU A 13 6.45 -0.79 12.57
N VAL A 14 7.61 -0.13 12.65
CA VAL A 14 8.81 -0.49 11.88
C VAL A 14 9.40 -1.82 12.35
N ALA A 15 9.33 -2.14 13.63
CA ALA A 15 9.85 -3.39 14.21
C ALA A 15 8.89 -4.58 14.05
N ALA A 16 7.63 -4.34 13.71
CA ALA A 16 6.63 -5.41 13.58
C ALA A 16 6.87 -6.27 12.33
N ALA A 17 6.46 -7.54 12.41
CA ALA A 17 6.38 -8.44 11.27
C ALA A 17 5.11 -8.17 10.45
N TYR A 18 5.22 -8.36 9.13
CA TYR A 18 4.12 -8.21 8.17
C TYR A 18 4.11 -9.39 7.18
N PRO A 19 2.95 -9.79 6.65
CA PRO A 19 2.87 -10.91 5.70
C PRO A 19 3.75 -10.77 4.44
N CYS A 20 4.09 -9.54 4.01
CA CYS A 20 5.04 -9.34 2.91
C CYS A 20 6.46 -9.87 3.21
N ASP A 21 6.82 -10.05 4.48
CA ASP A 21 8.13 -10.59 4.89
C ASP A 21 8.25 -12.09 4.58
N GLU A 22 7.13 -12.81 4.56
CA GLU A 22 7.09 -14.23 4.17
C GLU A 22 7.25 -14.41 2.66
N VAL A 23 6.83 -13.41 1.87
CA VAL A 23 6.92 -13.44 0.40
C VAL A 23 8.31 -13.03 -0.08
N VAL A 24 8.91 -12.02 0.54
CA VAL A 24 10.28 -11.56 0.26
C VAL A 24 11.03 -11.43 1.61
N PRO A 25 11.66 -12.51 2.09
CA PRO A 25 12.26 -12.51 3.44
C PRO A 25 13.55 -11.70 3.53
N ASP A 26 14.27 -11.45 2.43
CA ASP A 26 15.51 -10.68 2.42
C ASP A 26 15.48 -9.57 1.35
N PRO A 27 14.64 -8.52 1.55
CA PRO A 27 14.56 -7.43 0.60
C PRO A 27 15.81 -6.56 0.61
N ALA A 28 16.10 -5.91 -0.53
CA ALA A 28 17.21 -4.94 -0.61
C ALA A 28 16.92 -3.68 0.19
N GLU A 29 15.67 -3.25 0.21
CA GLU A 29 15.19 -2.11 1.01
C GLU A 29 13.79 -2.38 1.58
N VAL A 30 13.49 -1.74 2.71
CA VAL A 30 12.17 -1.76 3.35
C VAL A 30 11.69 -0.34 3.55
N TRP A 31 10.46 -0.07 3.07
CA TRP A 31 9.84 1.24 3.22
C TRP A 31 8.55 1.15 4.02
N PHE A 32 8.26 2.21 4.81
CA PHE A 32 7.06 2.31 5.62
C PHE A 32 6.29 3.59 5.33
N ARG A 33 4.96 3.47 5.32
CA ARG A 33 4.01 4.58 5.17
C ARG A 33 2.88 4.37 6.16
N ALA A 34 2.53 5.38 6.96
CA ALA A 34 1.44 5.21 7.90
C ALA A 34 0.64 6.48 8.13
N VAL A 35 -0.66 6.31 8.41
CA VAL A 35 -1.58 7.38 8.80
C VAL A 35 -2.57 6.89 9.85
N SER A 36 -2.96 7.78 10.76
CA SER A 36 -4.12 7.56 11.63
C SER A 36 -5.40 7.97 10.91
N VAL A 37 -6.47 7.21 11.10
CA VAL A 37 -7.77 7.38 10.46
C VAL A 37 -8.87 7.38 11.53
N ARG A 38 -9.71 8.39 11.55
CA ARG A 38 -10.86 8.49 12.49
C ARG A 38 -12.07 7.73 11.93
N ALA A 39 -11.88 6.43 11.69
CA ALA A 39 -12.92 5.52 11.25
C ALA A 39 -12.61 4.11 11.78
N PRO A 40 -13.61 3.23 11.92
CA PRO A 40 -13.42 1.83 12.27
C PRO A 40 -12.53 1.10 11.24
N ARG A 41 -11.76 0.11 11.67
CA ARG A 41 -10.87 -0.64 10.78
C ARG A 41 -11.61 -1.32 9.62
N SER A 42 -12.83 -1.79 9.85
CA SER A 42 -13.68 -2.37 8.81
C SER A 42 -13.99 -1.35 7.69
N THR A 43 -14.26 -0.10 8.03
CA THR A 43 -14.47 0.97 7.05
C THR A 43 -13.19 1.25 6.26
N VAL A 44 -12.04 1.31 6.93
CA VAL A 44 -10.75 1.52 6.26
C VAL A 44 -10.42 0.34 5.34
N PHE A 45 -10.65 -0.89 5.78
CA PHE A 45 -10.42 -2.10 5.00
C PHE A 45 -11.30 -2.14 3.73
N ARG A 46 -12.56 -1.77 3.82
CA ARG A 46 -13.45 -1.65 2.65
C ARG A 46 -12.91 -0.65 1.62
N TRP A 47 -12.33 0.46 2.07
CA TRP A 47 -11.67 1.41 1.18
C TRP A 47 -10.38 0.86 0.58
N LEU A 48 -9.61 0.01 1.30
CA LEU A 48 -8.46 -0.70 0.72
C LEU A 48 -8.89 -1.68 -0.38
N CYS A 49 -10.01 -2.36 -0.24
CA CYS A 49 -10.56 -3.25 -1.28
C CYS A 49 -10.83 -2.51 -2.59
N GLN A 50 -11.08 -1.19 -2.56
CA GLN A 50 -11.26 -0.36 -3.75
C GLN A 50 -10.00 -0.26 -4.63
N LEU A 51 -8.81 -0.67 -4.14
CA LEU A 51 -7.62 -0.80 -4.97
C LEU A 51 -7.78 -1.78 -6.14
N LYS A 52 -8.80 -2.64 -6.12
CA LYS A 52 -9.21 -3.44 -7.28
C LYS A 52 -9.72 -2.57 -8.44
N VAL A 53 -10.31 -1.42 -8.13
CA VAL A 53 -10.98 -0.54 -9.10
C VAL A 53 -10.06 0.59 -9.56
N ALA A 54 -9.34 1.21 -8.63
CA ALA A 54 -8.49 2.37 -8.92
C ALA A 54 -7.34 2.50 -7.91
N PRO A 55 -6.24 3.18 -8.26
CA PRO A 55 -5.07 3.34 -7.38
C PRO A 55 -5.23 4.40 -6.28
N TYR A 56 -6.19 5.31 -6.37
CA TYR A 56 -6.46 6.37 -5.39
C TYR A 56 -5.29 7.32 -5.08
N SER A 57 -4.30 7.40 -5.96
CA SER A 57 -3.18 8.34 -5.85
C SER A 57 -3.28 9.51 -6.83
N TYR A 58 -2.53 9.52 -7.90
CA TYR A 58 -2.60 10.55 -8.94
C TYR A 58 -3.28 9.99 -10.18
N ASP A 59 -4.60 10.13 -10.26
CA ASP A 59 -5.44 9.56 -11.32
C ASP A 59 -4.94 9.87 -12.74
N LEU A 60 -4.27 11.02 -12.93
CA LEU A 60 -3.69 11.38 -14.23
C LEU A 60 -2.50 10.49 -14.62
N LEU A 61 -1.69 10.09 -13.64
CA LEU A 61 -0.46 9.34 -13.87
C LEU A 61 -0.68 7.83 -13.88
N ASP A 62 -1.49 7.33 -12.95
CA ASP A 62 -1.63 5.90 -12.67
C ASP A 62 -2.99 5.31 -13.03
N ASN A 63 -3.98 6.16 -13.34
CA ASN A 63 -5.32 5.73 -13.75
C ASN A 63 -5.73 6.22 -15.15
N GLY A 64 -4.78 6.69 -15.96
CA GLY A 64 -5.05 7.20 -17.31
C GLY A 64 -6.04 8.38 -17.33
N GLY A 65 -5.99 9.24 -16.31
CA GLY A 65 -6.86 10.40 -16.14
C GLY A 65 -8.29 10.10 -15.67
N ARG A 66 -8.64 8.83 -15.45
CA ARG A 66 -9.94 8.45 -14.89
C ARG A 66 -9.95 8.72 -13.39
N ARG A 67 -10.97 9.43 -12.91
CA ARG A 67 -11.10 9.71 -11.48
C ARG A 67 -11.40 8.43 -10.69
N SER A 68 -10.66 8.23 -9.61
CA SER A 68 -10.95 7.18 -8.63
C SER A 68 -12.34 7.40 -8.01
N PRO A 69 -13.18 6.35 -7.88
CA PRO A 69 -14.50 6.44 -7.28
C PRO A 69 -14.46 7.03 -5.86
N ARG A 70 -15.40 7.88 -5.52
CA ARG A 70 -15.54 8.46 -4.17
C ARG A 70 -16.63 7.81 -3.35
N THR A 71 -17.23 6.75 -3.86
CA THR A 71 -18.20 5.88 -3.20
C THR A 71 -17.71 4.44 -3.25
N LEU A 72 -18.09 3.65 -2.27
CA LEU A 72 -17.74 2.23 -2.23
C LEU A 72 -18.44 1.49 -3.38
N THR A 73 -17.64 0.79 -4.19
CA THR A 73 -18.15 -0.06 -5.27
C THR A 73 -18.64 -1.37 -4.67
N PRO A 74 -19.91 -1.76 -4.88
CA PRO A 74 -20.43 -3.01 -4.35
C PRO A 74 -19.64 -4.25 -4.81
N GLY A 75 -19.37 -5.17 -3.90
CA GLY A 75 -18.75 -6.47 -4.19
C GLY A 75 -17.21 -6.45 -4.33
N VAL A 76 -16.55 -5.32 -4.17
CA VAL A 76 -15.08 -5.29 -4.18
C VAL A 76 -14.48 -5.99 -2.96
N GLU A 77 -15.23 -6.10 -1.87
CA GLU A 77 -14.86 -6.79 -0.64
C GLU A 77 -14.77 -8.33 -0.81
N ARG A 78 -15.32 -8.87 -1.90
CA ARG A 78 -15.16 -10.29 -2.22
C ARG A 78 -13.75 -10.55 -2.72
N LEU A 79 -12.88 -10.93 -1.79
CA LEU A 79 -11.47 -11.15 -2.05
C LEU A 79 -11.20 -12.63 -2.34
N ALA A 80 -10.24 -12.87 -3.24
CA ALA A 80 -9.63 -14.18 -3.47
C ALA A 80 -8.17 -13.96 -3.88
N VAL A 81 -7.27 -14.78 -3.35
CA VAL A 81 -5.87 -14.80 -3.74
C VAL A 81 -5.75 -14.97 -5.26
N GLY A 82 -4.80 -14.28 -5.88
CA GLY A 82 -4.63 -14.21 -7.33
C GLY A 82 -5.42 -13.10 -8.03
N GLN A 83 -6.31 -12.39 -7.33
CA GLN A 83 -7.01 -11.24 -7.94
C GLN A 83 -6.07 -10.07 -8.22
N ARG A 84 -6.36 -9.34 -9.31
CA ARG A 84 -5.61 -8.14 -9.69
C ARG A 84 -6.05 -6.91 -8.92
N PHE A 85 -5.05 -6.12 -8.50
CA PHE A 85 -5.19 -4.83 -7.83
C PHE A 85 -4.40 -3.75 -8.57
N ALA A 86 -4.99 -2.56 -8.74
CA ALA A 86 -4.35 -1.41 -9.41
C ALA A 86 -3.62 -1.79 -10.72
N LYS A 87 -4.12 -2.80 -11.45
CA LYS A 87 -3.61 -3.36 -12.73
C LYS A 87 -2.27 -4.07 -12.66
N ILE A 88 -1.34 -3.67 -11.79
CA ILE A 88 0.04 -4.16 -11.74
C ILE A 88 0.32 -5.13 -10.60
N PHE A 89 -0.58 -5.20 -9.62
CA PHE A 89 -0.43 -6.06 -8.45
C PHE A 89 -1.35 -7.27 -8.50
N GLU A 90 -0.94 -8.31 -7.80
CA GLU A 90 -1.73 -9.50 -7.49
C GLU A 90 -1.89 -9.62 -5.97
N LEU A 91 -3.08 -10.01 -5.50
CA LEU A 91 -3.36 -10.30 -4.10
C LEU A 91 -2.70 -11.63 -3.71
N VAL A 92 -1.77 -11.59 -2.78
CA VAL A 92 -1.02 -12.77 -2.30
C VAL A 92 -1.68 -13.36 -1.05
N SER A 93 -2.09 -12.51 -0.13
CA SER A 93 -2.81 -12.90 1.08
C SER A 93 -3.68 -11.76 1.58
N PHE A 94 -4.68 -12.09 2.39
CA PHE A 94 -5.52 -11.11 3.07
C PHE A 94 -6.06 -11.67 4.38
N GLY A 95 -6.32 -10.76 5.33
CA GLY A 95 -7.13 -10.97 6.52
C GLY A 95 -8.25 -9.94 6.50
N GLU A 96 -9.49 -10.38 6.63
CA GLU A 96 -10.66 -9.48 6.61
C GLU A 96 -10.55 -8.47 7.75
N ASP A 97 -10.76 -7.20 7.43
CA ASP A 97 -10.59 -6.06 8.33
C ASP A 97 -9.18 -5.88 8.92
N GLU A 98 -8.17 -6.64 8.47
CA GLU A 98 -6.83 -6.64 9.05
C GLU A 98 -5.74 -6.26 8.05
N GLN A 99 -5.69 -6.91 6.86
CA GLN A 99 -4.60 -6.67 5.93
C GLN A 99 -4.89 -7.12 4.50
N LEU A 100 -4.19 -6.48 3.55
CA LEU A 100 -4.03 -6.92 2.16
C LEU A 100 -2.55 -7.00 1.84
N THR A 101 -2.08 -8.13 1.34
CA THR A 101 -0.70 -8.30 0.85
C THR A 101 -0.70 -8.48 -0.66
N LEU A 102 0.02 -7.60 -1.33
CA LEU A 102 0.08 -7.50 -2.78
C LEU A 102 1.52 -7.66 -3.26
N ARG A 103 1.72 -8.23 -4.45
CA ARG A 103 3.01 -8.25 -5.14
C ARG A 103 2.87 -7.74 -6.57
N ILE A 104 3.90 -7.14 -7.11
CA ILE A 104 3.96 -6.78 -8.52
C ILE A 104 4.09 -8.05 -9.36
N THR A 105 3.24 -8.18 -10.39
CA THR A 105 3.29 -9.30 -11.36
C THR A 105 3.29 -8.82 -12.80
N GLU A 106 2.99 -7.54 -13.06
CA GLU A 106 2.95 -6.99 -14.41
C GLU A 106 4.40 -6.81 -14.94
N PRO A 107 4.76 -7.38 -16.13
CA PRO A 107 6.15 -7.40 -16.60
C PRO A 107 6.80 -6.03 -16.78
N MET A 108 6.08 -5.03 -17.28
CA MET A 108 6.61 -3.67 -17.43
C MET A 108 6.87 -3.01 -16.06
N ALA A 109 6.00 -3.24 -15.08
CA ALA A 109 6.18 -2.74 -13.72
C ALA A 109 7.37 -3.45 -13.03
N LEU A 110 7.52 -4.76 -13.21
CA LEU A 110 8.71 -5.50 -12.74
C LEU A 110 10.00 -4.97 -13.36
N ALA A 111 10.02 -4.67 -14.67
CA ALA A 111 11.19 -4.08 -15.32
C ALA A 111 11.48 -2.66 -14.81
N ALA A 112 10.44 -1.88 -14.51
CA ALA A 112 10.56 -0.51 -14.04
C ALA A 112 10.94 -0.41 -12.55
N PHE A 113 10.34 -1.22 -11.68
CA PHE A 113 10.43 -1.09 -10.22
C PHE A 113 11.21 -2.23 -9.55
N GLY A 114 11.44 -3.33 -10.26
CA GLY A 114 11.93 -4.59 -9.70
C GLY A 114 10.83 -5.34 -8.93
N PRO A 115 11.18 -6.45 -8.25
CA PRO A 115 10.25 -7.14 -7.38
C PRO A 115 9.86 -6.24 -6.20
N VAL A 116 8.55 -6.04 -6.02
CA VAL A 116 7.98 -5.30 -4.88
C VAL A 116 6.82 -6.11 -4.32
N THR A 117 6.85 -6.31 -3.02
CA THR A 117 5.74 -6.86 -2.25
C THR A 117 5.37 -5.89 -1.13
N LEU A 118 4.09 -5.69 -0.89
CA LEU A 118 3.66 -4.75 0.13
C LEU A 118 2.46 -5.30 0.91
N THR A 119 2.39 -4.95 2.19
CA THR A 119 1.23 -5.22 3.05
C THR A 119 0.62 -3.91 3.51
N TYR A 120 -0.68 -3.72 3.23
CA TYR A 120 -1.52 -2.74 3.91
C TYR A 120 -2.07 -3.39 5.16
N ALA A 121 -1.69 -2.94 6.33
CA ALA A 121 -2.21 -3.42 7.62
C ALA A 121 -3.10 -2.36 8.25
N VAL A 122 -4.26 -2.77 8.75
CA VAL A 122 -5.18 -1.91 9.50
C VAL A 122 -5.31 -2.45 10.91
N ARG A 123 -5.13 -1.59 11.90
CA ARG A 123 -5.20 -1.93 13.32
C ARG A 123 -6.10 -0.96 14.06
N ASP A 124 -6.74 -1.41 15.12
CA ASP A 124 -7.46 -0.49 16.00
C ASP A 124 -6.48 0.46 16.70
N ALA A 125 -6.85 1.73 16.83
CA ALA A 125 -6.03 2.76 17.47
C ALA A 125 -6.94 3.79 18.16
N GLY A 126 -7.17 3.59 19.46
CA GLY A 126 -8.08 4.44 20.23
C GLY A 126 -9.50 4.43 19.67
N ALA A 127 -10.04 5.61 19.35
CA ALA A 127 -11.38 5.76 18.78
C ALA A 127 -11.42 5.62 17.23
N GLY A 128 -10.34 5.17 16.63
CA GLY A 128 -10.21 5.02 15.17
C GLY A 128 -9.29 3.87 14.80
N SER A 129 -8.60 4.01 13.67
CA SER A 129 -7.71 2.99 13.14
C SER A 129 -6.35 3.56 12.78
N ARG A 130 -5.39 2.68 12.67
CA ARG A 130 -4.06 2.92 12.13
C ARG A 130 -3.87 2.14 10.84
N LEU A 131 -3.62 2.83 9.74
CA LEU A 131 -3.30 2.24 8.45
C LEU A 131 -1.79 2.34 8.23
N VAL A 132 -1.13 1.20 8.16
CA VAL A 132 0.31 1.06 7.95
C VAL A 132 0.56 0.28 6.67
N VAL A 133 1.51 0.73 5.87
CA VAL A 133 1.98 0.02 4.68
C VAL A 133 3.46 -0.26 4.83
N LYS A 134 3.84 -1.53 4.75
CA LYS A 134 5.22 -1.98 4.62
C LYS A 134 5.45 -2.43 3.17
N LEU A 135 6.54 -1.96 2.57
CA LEU A 135 6.98 -2.38 1.24
C LEU A 135 8.35 -3.04 1.35
N ASN A 136 8.47 -4.25 0.84
CA ASN A 136 9.72 -4.96 0.61
C ASN A 136 10.10 -4.77 -0.85
N VAL A 137 11.26 -4.16 -1.13
CA VAL A 137 11.66 -3.68 -2.47
C VAL A 137 12.99 -4.27 -2.87
N GLY A 138 13.03 -4.88 -4.07
CA GLY A 138 14.23 -5.46 -4.64
C GLY A 138 14.72 -6.72 -3.93
N GLU A 139 15.77 -7.32 -4.47
CA GLU A 139 16.48 -8.43 -3.86
C GLU A 139 17.87 -7.97 -3.43
N ARG A 140 18.44 -8.60 -2.40
CA ARG A 140 19.79 -8.29 -1.95
C ARG A 140 20.83 -8.76 -3.00
N GLY A 141 21.82 -7.90 -3.30
CA GLY A 141 22.87 -8.21 -4.28
C GLY A 141 22.93 -7.28 -5.49
N ASP A 142 21.96 -6.39 -5.64
CA ASP A 142 21.97 -5.37 -6.70
C ASP A 142 23.10 -4.35 -6.49
N GLY A 143 23.83 -4.01 -7.56
CA GLY A 143 24.99 -3.10 -7.51
C GLY A 143 24.69 -1.65 -7.16
N VAL A 144 25.76 -0.84 -6.98
CA VAL A 144 25.71 0.57 -6.53
C VAL A 144 24.85 1.47 -7.44
N LEU A 145 24.82 1.22 -8.76
CA LEU A 145 23.96 1.97 -9.69
C LEU A 145 22.46 1.81 -9.37
N ASN A 146 22.08 0.69 -8.78
CA ASN A 146 20.72 0.43 -8.34
C ASN A 146 20.36 1.21 -7.07
N GLY A 147 21.33 1.64 -6.25
CA GLY A 147 21.09 2.45 -5.05
C GLY A 147 20.55 3.85 -5.37
N ALA A 148 21.08 4.53 -6.39
CA ALA A 148 20.57 5.85 -6.82
C ALA A 148 19.15 5.74 -7.41
N ARG A 149 18.91 4.70 -8.23
CA ARG A 149 17.58 4.39 -8.77
C ARG A 149 16.58 4.09 -7.64
N ARG A 150 16.95 3.28 -6.66
CA ARG A 150 16.10 2.98 -5.49
C ARG A 150 15.75 4.22 -4.69
N ARG A 151 16.71 5.15 -4.49
CA ARG A 151 16.43 6.45 -3.85
C ARG A 151 15.38 7.26 -4.60
N LEU A 152 15.50 7.34 -5.93
CA LEU A 152 14.51 8.03 -6.77
C LEU A 152 13.13 7.35 -6.67
N LEU A 153 13.11 6.03 -6.72
CA LEU A 153 11.88 5.24 -6.55
C LEU A 153 11.25 5.44 -5.16
N ALA A 154 12.05 5.49 -4.08
CA ALA A 154 11.56 5.73 -2.74
C ALA A 154 10.87 7.10 -2.59
N TRP A 155 11.41 8.15 -3.23
CA TRP A 155 10.76 9.47 -3.27
C TRP A 155 9.50 9.49 -4.13
N GLY A 156 9.54 8.84 -5.30
CA GLY A 156 8.36 8.70 -6.18
C GLY A 156 7.23 7.94 -5.48
N ASP A 157 7.55 6.80 -4.88
CA ASP A 157 6.61 6.01 -4.07
C ASP A 157 6.05 6.83 -2.89
N LEU A 158 6.91 7.56 -2.16
CA LEU A 158 6.45 8.39 -1.05
C LEU A 158 5.37 9.38 -1.48
N VAL A 159 5.57 10.06 -2.61
CA VAL A 159 4.60 11.03 -3.14
C VAL A 159 3.28 10.34 -3.48
N MET A 160 3.35 9.19 -4.19
CA MET A 160 2.18 8.41 -4.61
C MET A 160 1.44 7.82 -3.42
N MET A 161 2.14 7.10 -2.55
CA MET A 161 1.57 6.43 -1.39
C MET A 161 1.02 7.41 -0.35
N ARG A 162 1.73 8.52 -0.12
CA ARG A 162 1.23 9.58 0.76
C ARG A 162 -0.12 10.12 0.26
N ARG A 163 -0.24 10.38 -1.04
CA ARG A 163 -1.51 10.82 -1.65
C ARG A 163 -2.59 9.77 -1.47
N GLN A 164 -2.28 8.52 -1.76
CA GLN A 164 -3.20 7.39 -1.63
C GLN A 164 -3.71 7.24 -0.19
N LEU A 165 -2.82 7.17 0.80
CA LEU A 165 -3.21 7.00 2.21
C LEU A 165 -4.04 8.18 2.73
N LEU A 166 -3.70 9.41 2.35
CA LEU A 166 -4.49 10.59 2.70
C LEU A 166 -5.87 10.59 2.02
N THR A 167 -5.97 10.06 0.81
CA THR A 167 -7.25 9.88 0.12
C THR A 167 -8.11 8.84 0.86
N PHE A 168 -7.56 7.67 1.18
CA PHE A 168 -8.27 6.65 1.97
C PHE A 168 -8.71 7.17 3.33
N ARG A 169 -7.85 7.91 4.04
CA ARG A 169 -8.23 8.57 5.29
C ARG A 169 -9.46 9.44 5.11
N THR A 170 -9.43 10.36 4.14
CA THR A 170 -10.54 11.29 3.91
C THR A 170 -11.83 10.56 3.56
N LEU A 171 -11.76 9.54 2.72
CA LEU A 171 -12.93 8.78 2.27
C LEU A 171 -13.50 7.90 3.39
N ALA A 172 -12.64 7.25 4.17
CA ALA A 172 -13.06 6.41 5.30
C ALA A 172 -13.68 7.25 6.42
N GLU A 173 -13.08 8.40 6.75
CA GLU A 173 -13.61 9.33 7.76
C GLU A 173 -14.97 9.89 7.33
N ALA A 174 -15.13 10.25 6.05
CA ALA A 174 -16.41 10.72 5.52
C ALA A 174 -17.48 9.61 5.54
N THR A 175 -17.10 8.36 5.24
CA THR A 175 -18.02 7.21 5.30
C THR A 175 -18.46 6.88 6.72
N ALA A 176 -17.59 7.07 7.71
CA ALA A 176 -17.90 6.80 9.12
C ALA A 176 -18.72 7.89 9.80
N ALA A 177 -18.78 9.09 9.20
CA ALA A 177 -19.53 10.24 9.73
C ALA A 177 -20.96 10.36 9.17
N GLY A 178 -21.30 9.64 8.11
CA GLY A 178 -22.63 9.62 7.45
C GLY A 178 -23.39 8.36 7.73
#